data_31a014d433c4d60bdee704e8c0ef33d0
#
_entry.id   31a014d433c4d60bdee704e8c0ef33d0
#
_cell.length_a   1.000
_cell.length_b   1.000
_cell.length_c   1.000
_cell.angle_alpha   90.00
_cell.angle_beta   90.00
_cell.angle_gamma   90.00
#
_symmetry.space_group_name_H-M   'P 1'
#
loop_
_entity.id
_entity.type
_entity.pdbx_description
1 polymer ?
#
loop_
_entity_poly.entity_id
_entity_poly.type
_entity_poly.pdbx_seq_one_letter_code
_entity_poly.pdbx_strand_id
1 'polypeptide(L)'
;MAEIADEKGIYWISTGHYVRKLFLEDNYYIAPAVDRDKDQTFFLWGLKQDILQRMLLPMGDMTKEDARAYAAERGFMRVATKKDSIGVCFCPLDYRSFLHKYSPIQMNAQSAPLTYRIERVSFMTS
;
A
#
# COMPACT_ATOMS: atom_id res chain seq x y z
N MET A 1 3.05 -2.34 -14.87
CA MET A 1 4.41 -1.86 -14.50
C MET A 1 5.48 -2.88 -14.88
N ALA A 2 5.33 -4.17 -14.58
CA ALA A 2 6.27 -5.22 -14.98
C ALA A 2 6.44 -5.30 -16.51
N GLU A 3 5.36 -5.34 -17.27
CA GLU A 3 5.37 -5.34 -18.73
C GLU A 3 6.16 -4.16 -19.32
N ILE A 4 5.97 -2.95 -18.80
CA ILE A 4 6.73 -1.77 -19.24
C ILE A 4 8.22 -1.90 -18.90
N ALA A 5 8.55 -2.51 -17.76
CA ALA A 5 9.93 -2.77 -17.40
C ALA A 5 10.59 -3.77 -18.36
N ASP A 6 9.86 -4.82 -18.72
CA ASP A 6 10.31 -5.84 -19.67
C ASP A 6 10.53 -5.27 -21.08
N GLU A 7 9.60 -4.46 -21.58
CA GLU A 7 9.74 -3.74 -22.86
C GLU A 7 10.97 -2.84 -22.90
N LYS A 8 11.38 -2.31 -21.74
CA LYS A 8 12.55 -1.44 -21.61
C LYS A 8 13.84 -2.16 -21.21
N GLY A 9 13.81 -3.47 -21.06
CA GLY A 9 14.96 -4.26 -20.61
C GLY A 9 15.37 -3.96 -19.16
N ILE A 10 14.45 -3.47 -18.31
CA ILE A 10 14.72 -3.12 -16.92
C ILE A 10 14.28 -4.29 -16.03
N TYR A 11 15.21 -4.86 -15.26
CA TYR A 11 14.92 -5.96 -14.38
C TYR A 11 14.25 -5.51 -13.08
N TRP A 12 14.79 -4.48 -12.41
CA TRP A 12 14.33 -4.06 -11.09
C TRP A 12 13.15 -3.11 -11.17
N ILE A 13 12.16 -3.34 -10.30
CA ILE A 13 10.97 -2.51 -10.15
C ILE A 13 10.94 -2.00 -8.72
N SER A 14 10.91 -0.67 -8.53
CA SER A 14 10.83 -0.06 -7.22
C SER A 14 9.52 0.69 -7.01
N THR A 15 8.96 0.57 -5.81
CA THR A 15 7.76 1.31 -5.42
C THR A 15 7.91 1.86 -4.00
N GLY A 16 7.19 2.96 -3.72
CA GLY A 16 7.18 3.61 -2.41
C GLY A 16 6.19 3.01 -1.41
N HIS A 17 5.79 1.75 -1.57
CA HIS A 17 4.90 1.10 -0.60
C HIS A 17 5.62 0.79 0.70
N TYR A 18 4.95 1.03 1.83
CA TYR A 18 5.39 0.61 3.16
C TYR A 18 5.08 -0.87 3.35
N VAL A 19 5.93 -1.71 2.81
CA VAL A 19 5.84 -3.18 2.85
C VAL A 19 7.26 -3.75 2.84
N ARG A 20 7.51 -4.78 3.62
CA ARG A 20 8.77 -5.52 3.58
C ARG A 20 8.66 -6.73 2.67
N LYS A 21 9.77 -7.08 2.04
CA LYS A 21 9.95 -8.31 1.29
C LYS A 21 10.91 -9.22 2.03
N LEU A 22 10.49 -10.44 2.28
CA LEU A 22 11.29 -11.48 2.93
C LEU A 22 11.60 -12.59 1.91
N PHE A 23 12.76 -13.20 2.05
CA PHE A 23 13.14 -14.38 1.29
C PHE A 23 13.35 -15.54 2.26
N LEU A 24 12.53 -16.57 2.17
CA LEU A 24 12.54 -17.75 3.03
C LEU A 24 12.25 -18.99 2.19
N GLU A 25 13.02 -20.06 2.41
CA GLU A 25 12.77 -21.34 1.75
C GLU A 25 12.57 -21.23 0.22
N ASP A 26 13.47 -20.50 -0.43
CA ASP A 26 13.47 -20.24 -1.87
C ASP A 26 12.24 -19.48 -2.41
N ASN A 27 11.46 -18.85 -1.52
CA ASN A 27 10.29 -18.06 -1.89
C ASN A 27 10.35 -16.64 -1.33
N TYR A 28 9.71 -15.72 -2.04
CA TYR A 28 9.53 -14.34 -1.60
C TYR A 28 8.17 -14.16 -0.96
N TYR A 29 8.16 -13.49 0.19
CA TYR A 29 6.95 -13.17 0.95
C TYR A 29 6.86 -11.68 1.19
N ILE A 30 5.65 -11.16 1.27
CA ILE A 30 5.40 -9.81 1.77
C ILE A 30 5.15 -9.87 3.28
N ALA A 31 5.69 -8.91 3.99
CA ALA A 31 5.53 -8.77 5.43
C ALA A 31 5.17 -7.32 5.77
N PRO A 32 4.48 -7.11 6.88
CA PRO A 32 4.13 -5.77 7.31
C PRO A 32 5.37 -4.87 7.47
N ALA A 33 5.19 -3.57 7.14
CA ALA A 33 6.22 -2.57 7.33
C ALA A 33 6.61 -2.40 8.80
N VAL A 34 7.74 -1.76 9.04
CA VAL A 34 8.16 -1.32 10.39
C VAL A 34 7.16 -0.30 10.93
N ASP A 35 6.77 0.66 10.10
CA ASP A 35 5.70 1.62 10.42
C ASP A 35 4.33 0.96 10.22
N ARG A 36 3.74 0.48 11.31
CA ARG A 36 2.46 -0.22 11.29
C ARG A 36 1.28 0.66 10.90
N ASP A 37 1.35 1.95 11.19
CA ASP A 37 0.30 2.91 10.86
C ASP A 37 0.29 3.25 9.36
N LYS A 38 1.39 2.99 8.68
CA LYS A 38 1.56 3.21 7.24
C LYS A 38 1.59 1.92 6.42
N ASP A 39 1.39 0.77 7.06
CA ASP A 39 1.43 -0.52 6.39
C ASP A 39 0.50 -0.59 5.18
N GLN A 40 1.05 -1.07 4.07
CA GLN A 40 0.36 -1.17 2.78
C GLN A 40 0.40 -2.59 2.21
N THR A 41 0.68 -3.58 3.04
CA THR A 41 0.73 -5.00 2.66
C THR A 41 -0.52 -5.45 1.91
N PHE A 42 -1.68 -4.94 2.29
CA PHE A 42 -2.96 -5.26 1.65
C PHE A 42 -2.96 -4.99 0.15
N PHE A 43 -2.26 -3.97 -0.33
CA PHE A 43 -2.25 -3.63 -1.76
C PHE A 43 -1.43 -4.58 -2.63
N LEU A 44 -0.55 -5.37 -2.03
CA LEU A 44 0.42 -6.23 -2.74
C LEU A 44 0.12 -7.73 -2.62
N TRP A 45 -1.00 -8.11 -2.02
CA TRP A 45 -1.37 -9.51 -1.76
C TRP A 45 -1.43 -10.42 -2.99
N GLY A 46 -1.74 -9.85 -4.15
CA GLY A 46 -1.92 -10.59 -5.41
C GLY A 46 -0.66 -10.72 -6.27
N LEU A 47 0.51 -10.28 -5.76
CA LEU A 47 1.75 -10.36 -6.52
C LEU A 47 2.31 -11.78 -6.58
N LYS A 48 2.75 -12.19 -7.77
CA LYS A 48 3.36 -13.49 -8.00
C LYS A 48 4.86 -13.47 -7.68
N GLN A 49 5.46 -14.65 -7.54
CA GLN A 49 6.88 -14.82 -7.16
C GLN A 49 7.84 -14.14 -8.15
N ASP A 50 7.60 -14.25 -9.43
CA ASP A 50 8.38 -13.62 -10.49
C ASP A 50 8.43 -12.09 -10.36
N ILE A 51 7.33 -11.49 -9.95
CA ILE A 51 7.25 -10.03 -9.69
C ILE A 51 7.90 -9.68 -8.35
N LEU A 52 7.58 -10.44 -7.29
CA LEU A 52 8.15 -10.21 -5.96
C LEU A 52 9.68 -10.28 -5.96
N GLN A 53 10.25 -11.21 -6.71
CA GLN A 53 11.70 -11.33 -6.87
C GLN A 53 12.33 -10.02 -7.35
N ARG A 54 11.71 -9.36 -8.31
CA ARG A 54 12.19 -8.14 -8.98
C ARG A 54 11.85 -6.85 -8.22
N MET A 55 10.98 -6.92 -7.21
CA MET A 55 10.54 -5.72 -6.49
C MET A 55 11.56 -5.24 -5.46
N LEU A 56 11.78 -3.93 -5.44
CA LEU A 56 12.48 -3.21 -4.41
C LEU A 56 11.47 -2.37 -3.62
N LEU A 57 11.43 -2.54 -2.31
CA LEU A 57 10.47 -1.92 -1.39
C LEU A 57 11.22 -1.13 -0.30
N PRO A 58 11.91 -0.03 -0.67
CA PRO A 58 12.81 0.67 0.24
C PRO A 58 12.11 1.30 1.45
N MET A 59 10.79 1.53 1.38
CA MET A 59 10.02 2.13 2.46
C MET A 59 9.60 1.13 3.55
N GLY A 60 9.78 -0.16 3.31
CA GLY A 60 9.34 -1.21 4.23
C GLY A 60 10.03 -1.20 5.59
N ASP A 61 11.30 -0.80 5.61
CA ASP A 61 12.15 -0.76 6.80
C ASP A 61 12.32 0.66 7.38
N MET A 62 11.53 1.62 6.90
CA MET A 62 11.56 3.01 7.33
C MET A 62 10.24 3.41 7.98
N THR A 63 10.33 4.29 8.99
CA THR A 63 9.14 5.00 9.45
C THR A 63 8.83 6.19 8.54
N LYS A 64 7.64 6.76 8.68
CA LYS A 64 7.27 7.98 7.93
C LYS A 64 8.16 9.16 8.31
N GLU A 65 8.56 9.23 9.58
CA GLU A 65 9.48 10.24 10.11
C GLU A 65 10.87 10.10 9.48
N ASP A 66 11.40 8.88 9.40
CA ASP A 66 12.70 8.61 8.75
C ASP A 66 12.68 9.02 7.28
N ALA A 67 11.61 8.67 6.57
CA ALA A 67 11.46 9.04 5.16
C ALA A 67 11.40 10.57 4.96
N ARG A 68 10.76 11.29 5.87
CA ARG A 68 10.71 12.76 5.84
C ARG A 68 12.08 13.38 6.16
N ALA A 69 12.77 12.85 7.17
CA ALA A 69 14.13 13.29 7.53
C ALA A 69 15.08 13.10 6.35
N TYR A 70 15.06 11.93 5.74
CA TYR A 70 15.86 11.63 4.55
C TYR A 70 15.56 12.58 3.38
N ALA A 71 14.29 12.88 3.13
CA ALA A 71 13.89 13.82 2.09
C ALA A 71 14.40 15.23 2.39
N ALA A 72 14.34 15.67 3.66
CA ALA A 72 14.83 16.98 4.08
C ALA A 72 16.36 17.09 3.90
N GLU A 73 17.13 16.09 4.30
CA GLU A 73 18.58 16.02 4.12
C GLU A 73 19.00 16.13 2.65
N ARG A 74 18.18 15.60 1.76
CA ARG A 74 18.41 15.66 0.30
C ARG A 74 17.85 16.92 -0.36
N GLY A 75 17.36 17.89 0.44
CA GLY A 75 16.85 19.17 -0.04
C GLY A 75 15.41 19.14 -0.56
N PHE A 76 14.69 18.02 -0.39
CA PHE A 76 13.28 17.90 -0.82
C PHE A 76 12.30 18.40 0.25
N MET A 77 12.47 19.64 0.71
CA MET A 77 11.70 20.23 1.81
C MET A 77 10.19 20.19 1.58
N ARG A 78 9.73 20.42 0.35
CA ARG A 78 8.29 20.38 0.03
C ARG A 78 7.68 18.98 0.24
N VAL A 79 8.45 17.92 0.01
CA VAL A 79 8.02 16.53 0.23
C VAL A 79 8.05 16.22 1.72
N ALA A 80 9.11 16.64 2.42
CA ALA A 80 9.29 16.41 3.85
C ALA A 80 8.15 17.03 4.70
N THR A 81 7.65 18.21 4.30
CA THR A 81 6.62 18.96 5.03
C THR A 81 5.19 18.70 4.56
N LYS A 82 5.00 18.03 3.42
CA LYS A 82 3.67 17.73 2.87
C LYS A 82 2.89 16.84 3.82
N LYS A 83 1.64 17.25 4.13
CA LYS A 83 0.70 16.38 4.84
C LYS A 83 0.31 15.19 3.95
N ASP A 84 0.06 14.04 4.58
CA ASP A 84 -0.44 12.88 3.87
C ASP A 84 -1.80 13.21 3.24
N SER A 85 -1.97 12.90 1.98
CA SER A 85 -3.26 12.98 1.33
C SER A 85 -4.10 11.79 1.79
N ILE A 86 -5.10 12.07 2.61
CA ILE A 86 -6.09 11.08 3.03
C ILE A 86 -7.21 11.14 1.99
N GLY A 87 -7.21 10.23 1.02
CA GLY A 87 -8.27 10.15 0.04
C GLY A 87 -7.79 9.99 -1.39
N VAL A 88 -8.76 9.92 -2.31
CA VAL A 88 -8.50 9.84 -3.74
C VAL A 88 -8.14 11.22 -4.31
N CYS A 89 -7.21 11.26 -5.24
CA CYS A 89 -6.60 12.49 -5.75
C CYS A 89 -7.58 13.50 -6.39
N PHE A 90 -8.80 13.09 -6.71
CA PHE A 90 -9.85 13.93 -7.26
C PHE A 90 -10.89 14.40 -6.22
N CYS A 91 -10.72 14.05 -4.94
CA CYS A 91 -11.59 14.51 -3.85
C CYS A 91 -10.81 15.41 -2.91
N PRO A 92 -10.94 16.74 -3.01
CA PRO A 92 -10.14 17.67 -2.22
C PRO A 92 -10.52 17.70 -0.73
N LEU A 93 -11.70 17.24 -0.36
CA LEU A 93 -12.20 17.27 1.02
C LEU A 93 -12.57 15.87 1.53
N ASP A 94 -13.70 15.32 1.09
CA ASP A 94 -14.23 14.02 1.54
C ASP A 94 -14.82 13.26 0.35
N TYR A 95 -14.39 12.02 0.16
CA TYR A 95 -14.90 11.13 -0.89
C TYR A 95 -16.41 10.85 -0.75
N ARG A 96 -16.98 10.99 0.46
CA ARG A 96 -18.41 10.80 0.71
C ARG A 96 -19.25 11.80 -0.08
N SER A 97 -18.85 13.05 -0.12
CA SER A 97 -19.50 14.10 -0.92
C SER A 97 -19.50 13.77 -2.41
N PHE A 98 -18.40 13.21 -2.90
CA PHE A 98 -18.29 12.72 -4.28
C PHE A 98 -19.23 11.54 -4.53
N LEU A 99 -19.24 10.54 -3.64
CA LEU A 99 -20.12 9.38 -3.76
C LEU A 99 -21.60 9.78 -3.75
N HIS A 100 -22.01 10.68 -2.86
CA HIS A 100 -23.38 11.19 -2.82
C HIS A 100 -23.79 11.86 -4.14
N LYS A 101 -22.86 12.58 -4.78
CA LYS A 101 -23.15 13.29 -6.03
C LYS A 101 -23.27 12.35 -7.24
N TYR A 102 -22.48 11.28 -7.30
CA TYR A 102 -22.33 10.44 -8.49
C TYR A 102 -22.85 9.00 -8.31
N SER A 103 -23.17 8.57 -7.10
CA SER A 103 -23.77 7.27 -6.84
C SER A 103 -25.27 7.40 -6.65
N PRO A 104 -26.10 6.75 -7.47
CA PRO A 104 -27.55 6.70 -7.27
C PRO A 104 -27.95 5.79 -6.09
N ILE A 105 -27.02 5.13 -5.45
CA ILE A 105 -27.30 4.29 -4.28
C ILE A 105 -27.58 5.20 -3.10
N GLN A 106 -28.83 5.33 -2.72
CA GLN A 106 -29.21 5.91 -1.44
C GLN A 106 -28.64 5.02 -0.34
N MET A 107 -27.49 5.41 0.21
CA MET A 107 -27.02 4.81 1.45
C MET A 107 -27.96 5.28 2.55
N ASN A 108 -28.96 4.47 2.88
CA ASN A 108 -29.76 4.66 4.06
C ASN A 108 -28.80 4.71 5.26
N ALA A 109 -28.78 5.85 5.95
CA ALA A 109 -27.92 6.10 7.11
C ALA A 109 -28.21 5.20 8.33
N GLN A 110 -29.06 4.19 8.17
CA GLN A 110 -29.44 3.20 9.16
C GLN A 110 -28.86 1.80 8.91
N SER A 111 -28.09 1.60 7.85
CA SER A 111 -27.37 0.34 7.72
C SER A 111 -26.21 0.32 8.73
N ALA A 112 -26.37 -0.55 9.71
CA ALA A 112 -25.47 -0.86 10.80
C ALA A 112 -23.99 -0.93 10.40
N PRO A 113 -23.06 -0.72 11.35
CA PRO A 113 -21.64 -0.87 11.08
C PRO A 113 -21.40 -2.26 10.51
N LEU A 114 -20.74 -2.29 9.35
CA LEU A 114 -20.20 -3.52 8.79
C LEU A 114 -19.14 -4.05 9.75
N THR A 115 -19.61 -4.80 10.77
CA THR A 115 -18.76 -5.72 11.49
C THR A 115 -18.38 -6.80 10.51
N TYR A 116 -17.21 -6.67 9.88
CA TYR A 116 -16.57 -7.76 9.19
C TYR A 116 -16.36 -8.88 10.21
N ARG A 117 -17.29 -9.84 10.24
CA ARG A 117 -17.09 -11.10 10.91
C ARG A 117 -16.05 -11.86 10.10
N ILE A 118 -14.80 -11.78 10.52
CA ILE A 118 -13.76 -12.67 10.04
C ILE A 118 -14.14 -14.04 10.59
N GLU A 119 -14.84 -14.84 9.78
CA GLU A 119 -14.95 -16.27 10.08
C GLU A 119 -13.55 -16.86 9.97
N ARG A 120 -13.10 -17.43 11.07
CA ARG A 120 -11.87 -18.21 11.14
C ARG A 120 -11.93 -19.27 10.04
N VAL A 121 -11.11 -19.10 9.01
CA VAL A 121 -10.78 -20.20 8.12
C VAL A 121 -9.91 -21.15 8.94
N SER A 122 -10.52 -22.23 9.42
CA SER A 122 -9.80 -23.33 10.05
C SER A 122 -8.98 -24.02 8.96
N PHE A 123 -7.68 -23.85 9.01
CA PHE A 123 -6.78 -24.74 8.25
C PHE A 123 -6.87 -26.13 8.89
N MET A 124 -7.53 -27.04 8.21
CA MET A 124 -7.42 -28.47 8.51
C MET A 124 -6.04 -28.92 8.02
N THR A 125 -5.17 -29.21 8.98
CA THR A 125 -3.97 -30.00 8.76
C THR A 125 -4.42 -31.44 8.56
N SER A 126 -4.06 -32.02 7.44
CA SER A 126 -3.95 -33.47 7.23
C SER A 126 -2.56 -33.76 6.71
#